data_67ed087976037cec6139c55892e131c1
#
_entry.id   67ed087976037cec6139c55892e131c1
#
_cell.length_a   1.000
_cell.length_b   1.000
_cell.length_c   1.000
_cell.angle_alpha   90.00
_cell.angle_beta   90.00
_cell.angle_gamma   90.00
#
_symmetry.space_group_name_H-M   'P 1'
#
loop_
_entity.id
_entity.type
_entity.pdbx_description
1 polymer ?
#
loop_
_entity_poly.entity_id
_entity_poly.type
_entity_poly.pdbx_seq_one_letter_code
_entity_poly.pdbx_strand_id
1 'polypeptide(L)'
;MQQSFSFSQNAWRRLKKNKGAMAGLVIICLAVFIGIFAYYLGNDSTPNADRQIVEIMAARPGFSQQFLRVKKEKHIESTGFFKRLFFGKEDRYIYLPINSYQQKGDSIVVEKFIDEGLQEEQVYAKNEVAPSNFIEKKTYWLGTDTFGRDILSRLLVGVRVSLAVGLITVLISLSIGIILGAWAGYYGGKTDNVIMWFINVIWSMPTLLLVFGITLTLGKGFWQIFIAVGLTMWVSVARVVRGQVIALRELEYIQAAKALGLKNFRIIVRHILPNVLGPVIVIAAANFASAIIIEAGLSFLGVGIQPPTPSWGLMLKENYNFIITHRPALALVPGIAIMILVLAFNLLGNGLRDALDVRG
;
A
#
# COMPACT_ATOMS: atom_id res chain seq x y z
N MET A 1 -0.53 -30.87 -35.95
CA MET A 1 -1.54 -30.65 -34.87
C MET A 1 -1.20 -29.37 -34.16
N GLN A 2 -1.86 -28.27 -34.45
CA GLN A 2 -1.74 -27.04 -33.64
C GLN A 2 -2.45 -27.29 -32.32
N GLN A 3 -1.70 -27.34 -31.22
CA GLN A 3 -2.29 -27.39 -29.88
C GLN A 3 -3.14 -26.10 -29.70
N SER A 4 -4.45 -26.26 -29.58
CA SER A 4 -5.35 -25.16 -29.23
C SER A 4 -5.10 -24.79 -27.76
N PHE A 5 -4.23 -23.81 -27.55
CA PHE A 5 -3.98 -23.30 -26.21
C PHE A 5 -5.22 -22.58 -25.69
N SER A 6 -5.54 -22.80 -24.41
CA SER A 6 -6.58 -22.06 -23.72
C SER A 6 -6.32 -20.54 -23.82
N PHE A 7 -7.39 -19.72 -23.85
CA PHE A 7 -7.30 -18.25 -23.89
C PHE A 7 -6.34 -17.69 -22.82
N SER A 8 -6.41 -18.22 -21.59
CA SER A 8 -5.52 -17.82 -20.49
C SER A 8 -4.05 -18.19 -20.74
N GLN A 9 -3.76 -19.33 -21.38
CA GLN A 9 -2.40 -19.74 -21.72
C GLN A 9 -1.79 -18.83 -22.79
N ASN A 10 -2.58 -18.44 -23.79
CA ASN A 10 -2.13 -17.51 -24.82
C ASN A 10 -1.88 -16.11 -24.24
N ALA A 11 -2.78 -15.60 -23.41
CA ALA A 11 -2.59 -14.33 -22.72
C ALA A 11 -1.31 -14.33 -21.86
N TRP A 12 -1.07 -15.41 -21.09
CA TRP A 12 0.15 -15.54 -20.30
C TRP A 12 1.43 -15.61 -21.14
N ARG A 13 1.41 -16.30 -22.28
CA ARG A 13 2.55 -16.34 -23.22
C ARG A 13 2.85 -14.97 -23.83
N ARG A 14 1.80 -14.19 -24.20
CA ARG A 14 1.95 -12.82 -24.70
C ARG A 14 2.48 -11.89 -23.60
N LEU A 15 1.96 -11.99 -22.39
CA LEU A 15 2.42 -11.19 -21.23
C LEU A 15 3.90 -11.43 -20.95
N LYS A 16 4.37 -12.68 -20.97
CA LYS A 16 5.80 -13.02 -20.78
C LYS A 16 6.73 -12.40 -21.82
N LYS A 17 6.25 -12.10 -23.04
CA LYS A 17 7.04 -11.42 -24.06
C LYS A 17 7.16 -9.92 -23.83
N ASN A 18 6.24 -9.32 -23.05
CA ASN A 18 6.29 -7.90 -22.73
C ASN A 18 7.20 -7.68 -21.50
N LYS A 19 8.43 -7.22 -21.77
CA LYS A 19 9.46 -7.00 -20.74
C LYS A 19 9.02 -6.00 -19.67
N GLY A 20 8.29 -4.94 -20.07
CA GLY A 20 7.77 -3.93 -19.14
C GLY A 20 6.74 -4.53 -18.15
N ALA A 21 5.79 -5.31 -18.67
CA ALA A 21 4.80 -5.99 -17.83
C ALA A 21 5.43 -7.00 -16.88
N MET A 22 6.44 -7.75 -17.35
CA MET A 22 7.17 -8.69 -16.47
C MET A 22 7.97 -7.96 -15.40
N ALA A 23 8.61 -6.85 -15.73
CA ALA A 23 9.28 -6.00 -14.71
C ALA A 23 8.27 -5.48 -13.69
N GLY A 24 7.12 -4.96 -14.13
CA GLY A 24 6.03 -4.54 -13.23
C GLY A 24 5.56 -5.68 -12.32
N LEU A 25 5.32 -6.88 -12.88
CA LEU A 25 4.91 -8.05 -12.11
C LEU A 25 5.96 -8.43 -11.05
N VAL A 26 7.24 -8.45 -11.41
CA VAL A 26 8.34 -8.75 -10.47
C VAL A 26 8.39 -7.74 -9.33
N ILE A 27 8.28 -6.43 -9.64
CA ILE A 27 8.25 -5.37 -8.62
C ILE A 27 7.04 -5.53 -7.69
N ILE A 28 5.85 -5.85 -8.22
CA ILE A 28 4.65 -6.09 -7.41
C ILE A 28 4.83 -7.31 -6.51
N CYS A 29 5.34 -8.43 -7.05
CA CYS A 29 5.62 -9.63 -6.26
C CYS A 29 6.65 -9.34 -5.15
N LEU A 30 7.70 -8.58 -5.46
CA LEU A 30 8.68 -8.14 -4.47
C LEU A 30 8.05 -7.24 -3.41
N ALA A 31 7.19 -6.29 -3.79
CA ALA A 31 6.46 -5.43 -2.85
C ALA A 31 5.55 -6.26 -1.93
N VAL A 32 4.84 -7.26 -2.46
CA VAL A 32 4.02 -8.18 -1.65
C VAL A 32 4.90 -8.96 -0.66
N PHE A 33 6.02 -9.50 -1.13
CA PHE A 33 6.98 -10.21 -0.27
C PHE A 33 7.51 -9.29 0.85
N ILE A 34 7.97 -8.08 0.50
CA ILE A 34 8.42 -7.07 1.46
C ILE A 34 7.29 -6.74 2.44
N GLY A 35 6.07 -6.53 1.95
CA GLY A 35 4.91 -6.25 2.79
C GLY A 35 4.63 -7.37 3.79
N ILE A 36 4.71 -8.63 3.40
CA ILE A 36 4.53 -9.77 4.31
C ILE A 36 5.61 -9.79 5.39
N PHE A 37 6.89 -9.63 5.01
CA PHE A 37 8.04 -9.76 5.90
C PHE A 37 8.55 -8.43 6.47
N ALA A 38 7.81 -7.33 6.36
CA ALA A 38 8.23 -5.98 6.76
C ALA A 38 8.84 -5.92 8.17
N TYR A 39 8.21 -6.55 9.15
CA TYR A 39 8.68 -6.57 10.55
C TYR A 39 9.90 -7.46 10.81
N TYR A 40 10.36 -8.21 9.82
CA TYR A 40 11.59 -9.00 9.90
C TYR A 40 12.76 -8.35 9.16
N LEU A 41 12.46 -7.53 8.15
CA LEU A 41 13.46 -6.90 7.30
C LEU A 41 13.96 -5.56 7.88
N GLY A 42 13.13 -4.88 8.69
CA GLY A 42 13.48 -3.59 9.30
C GLY A 42 14.20 -3.72 10.65
N ASN A 43 14.90 -2.67 11.06
CA ASN A 43 15.51 -2.54 12.38
C ASN A 43 14.49 -2.35 13.51
N ASP A 44 13.31 -1.87 13.16
CA ASP A 44 12.19 -1.67 14.07
C ASP A 44 11.05 -2.63 13.74
N SER A 45 10.83 -3.58 14.64
CA SER A 45 9.75 -4.55 14.54
C SER A 45 8.55 -4.20 15.42
N THR A 46 8.51 -3.00 16.00
CA THR A 46 7.35 -2.55 16.78
C THR A 46 6.12 -2.38 15.88
N PRO A 47 4.91 -2.48 16.44
CA PRO A 47 3.71 -2.13 15.69
C PRO A 47 3.86 -0.76 15.03
N ASN A 48 3.58 -0.68 13.72
CA ASN A 48 3.75 0.54 12.92
C ASN A 48 5.20 1.05 12.74
N ALA A 49 6.23 0.31 13.19
CA ALA A 49 7.62 0.78 13.19
C ALA A 49 7.74 2.18 13.83
N ASP A 50 7.17 2.34 15.03
CA ASP A 50 7.01 3.64 15.71
C ASP A 50 7.93 3.77 16.94
N ARG A 51 9.11 3.15 16.93
CA ARG A 51 10.13 3.37 17.97
C ARG A 51 10.71 4.76 17.82
N GLN A 52 10.38 5.65 18.74
CA GLN A 52 10.87 7.02 18.77
C GLN A 52 12.12 7.13 19.64
N ILE A 53 13.18 7.69 19.10
CA ILE A 53 14.45 7.95 19.82
C ILE A 53 14.86 9.39 19.50
N VAL A 54 14.46 10.30 20.36
CA VAL A 54 14.57 11.74 20.12
C VAL A 54 16.02 12.20 19.89
N GLU A 55 16.96 11.59 20.56
CA GLU A 55 18.39 11.92 20.49
C GLU A 55 19.01 11.69 19.10
N ILE A 56 18.37 10.84 18.26
CA ILE A 56 18.84 10.56 16.90
C ILE A 56 17.90 11.12 15.82
N MET A 57 17.20 12.20 16.13
CA MET A 57 16.28 12.86 15.16
C MET A 57 17.01 13.24 13.87
N ALA A 58 16.35 12.99 12.74
CA ALA A 58 16.79 13.35 11.41
C ALA A 58 18.24 12.96 11.10
N ALA A 59 18.72 11.82 11.62
CA ALA A 59 20.05 11.32 11.34
C ALA A 59 20.23 10.98 9.84
N ARG A 60 21.45 11.12 9.33
CA ARG A 60 21.77 10.90 7.90
C ARG A 60 21.64 9.42 7.52
N PRO A 61 21.38 9.11 6.25
CA PRO A 61 21.51 7.74 5.75
C PRO A 61 22.86 7.13 6.08
N GLY A 62 22.85 5.87 6.57
CA GLY A 62 24.05 5.17 7.01
C GLY A 62 24.50 5.47 8.44
N PHE A 63 23.76 6.30 9.18
CA PHE A 63 24.07 6.58 10.60
C PHE A 63 24.07 5.30 11.42
N SER A 64 25.07 5.14 12.28
CA SER A 64 25.22 3.98 13.16
C SER A 64 25.42 4.43 14.59
N GLN A 65 24.66 3.83 15.52
CA GLN A 65 24.73 4.15 16.94
C GLN A 65 24.70 2.88 17.78
N GLN A 66 25.38 2.92 18.94
CA GLN A 66 25.27 1.90 19.97
C GLN A 66 24.11 2.24 20.91
N PHE A 67 23.38 1.23 21.34
CA PHE A 67 22.24 1.38 22.24
C PHE A 67 22.40 0.48 23.46
N LEU A 68 22.21 1.05 24.65
CA LEU A 68 21.99 0.29 25.86
C LEU A 68 20.53 -0.18 25.88
N ARG A 69 20.29 -1.45 26.15
CA ARG A 69 18.96 -2.05 26.24
C ARG A 69 18.53 -2.11 27.71
N VAL A 70 17.74 -1.14 28.15
CA VAL A 70 17.18 -1.04 29.49
C VAL A 70 15.83 -1.73 29.55
N LYS A 71 15.56 -2.56 30.58
CA LYS A 71 14.28 -3.26 30.74
C LYS A 71 13.15 -2.26 30.98
N LYS A 72 12.02 -2.48 30.34
CA LYS A 72 10.78 -1.78 30.69
C LYS A 72 10.19 -2.39 31.95
N GLU A 73 9.58 -1.58 32.80
CA GLU A 73 8.87 -2.05 34.01
C GLU A 73 7.71 -3.00 33.65
N LYS A 74 7.04 -2.75 32.53
CA LYS A 74 5.93 -3.57 32.04
C LYS A 74 6.44 -4.90 31.48
N HIS A 75 5.94 -6.01 32.02
CA HIS A 75 6.22 -7.34 31.48
C HIS A 75 5.55 -7.51 30.11
N ILE A 76 6.34 -7.66 29.05
CA ILE A 76 5.86 -7.89 27.69
C ILE A 76 6.09 -9.36 27.32
N GLU A 77 5.00 -10.06 27.04
CA GLU A 77 5.04 -11.47 26.64
C GLU A 77 5.76 -11.70 25.31
N SER A 78 6.24 -12.92 25.10
CA SER A 78 6.85 -13.31 23.84
C SER A 78 5.79 -13.38 22.73
N THR A 79 6.04 -12.67 21.65
CA THR A 79 5.16 -12.67 20.48
C THR A 79 5.51 -13.85 19.56
N GLY A 80 4.55 -14.73 19.26
CA GLY A 80 4.74 -15.84 18.33
C GLY A 80 5.01 -15.36 16.88
N PHE A 81 5.54 -16.25 16.05
CA PHE A 81 5.95 -15.96 14.68
C PHE A 81 4.83 -15.29 13.86
N PHE A 82 3.63 -15.86 13.80
CA PHE A 82 2.50 -15.33 13.03
C PHE A 82 2.03 -13.97 13.57
N LYS A 83 1.94 -13.82 14.90
CA LYS A 83 1.54 -12.53 15.48
C LYS A 83 2.55 -11.44 15.15
N ARG A 84 3.86 -11.75 15.21
CA ARG A 84 4.91 -10.80 14.78
C ARG A 84 4.81 -10.48 13.29
N LEU A 85 4.52 -11.48 12.43
CA LEU A 85 4.41 -11.30 10.98
C LEU A 85 3.33 -10.28 10.61
N PHE A 86 2.18 -10.28 11.31
CA PHE A 86 1.05 -9.43 10.97
C PHE A 86 0.97 -8.14 11.79
N PHE A 87 1.35 -8.16 13.05
CA PHE A 87 1.12 -7.05 13.98
C PHE A 87 2.40 -6.45 14.56
N GLY A 88 3.56 -7.01 14.24
CA GLY A 88 4.83 -6.61 14.83
C GLY A 88 5.02 -7.18 16.23
N LYS A 89 6.01 -6.65 16.94
CA LYS A 89 6.40 -7.08 18.29
C LYS A 89 6.64 -5.86 19.16
N GLU A 90 6.01 -5.77 20.32
CA GLU A 90 6.31 -4.72 21.28
C GLU A 90 7.75 -4.86 21.80
N ASP A 91 8.43 -3.74 21.97
CA ASP A 91 9.78 -3.71 22.52
C ASP A 91 9.76 -3.98 24.02
N ARG A 92 10.53 -4.98 24.45
CA ARG A 92 10.76 -5.31 25.87
C ARG A 92 11.73 -4.35 26.56
N TYR A 93 12.51 -3.60 25.76
CA TYR A 93 13.57 -2.74 26.18
C TYR A 93 13.36 -1.32 25.70
N ILE A 94 13.88 -0.37 26.47
CA ILE A 94 14.13 1.00 26.03
C ILE A 94 15.50 1.01 25.42
N TYR A 95 15.66 1.63 24.24
CA TYR A 95 16.93 1.76 23.55
C TYR A 95 17.50 3.14 23.81
N LEU A 96 18.53 3.21 24.68
CA LEU A 96 19.24 4.45 25.00
C LEU A 96 20.48 4.56 24.11
N PRO A 97 20.60 5.59 23.29
CA PRO A 97 21.80 5.81 22.49
C PRO A 97 22.99 6.16 23.39
N ILE A 98 24.13 5.50 23.17
CA ILE A 98 25.33 5.69 23.98
C ILE A 98 26.57 5.84 23.08
N ASN A 99 27.54 6.63 23.54
CA ASN A 99 28.85 6.75 22.90
C ASN A 99 29.82 5.70 23.39
N SER A 100 29.89 5.50 24.72
CA SER A 100 30.74 4.53 25.36
C SER A 100 30.08 3.90 26.58
N TYR A 101 30.65 2.81 27.06
CA TYR A 101 30.21 2.19 28.32
C TYR A 101 31.41 1.57 29.06
N GLN A 102 31.29 1.52 30.38
CA GLN A 102 32.22 0.84 31.26
C GLN A 102 31.45 -0.01 32.26
N GLN A 103 31.84 -1.25 32.46
CA GLN A 103 31.30 -2.11 33.46
C GLN A 103 32.13 -1.99 34.75
N LYS A 104 31.51 -1.48 35.85
CA LYS A 104 32.15 -1.34 37.17
C LYS A 104 31.38 -2.24 38.15
N GLY A 105 31.87 -3.47 38.34
CA GLY A 105 31.25 -4.44 39.25
C GLY A 105 29.82 -4.80 38.80
N ASP A 106 28.85 -4.42 39.61
CA ASP A 106 27.41 -4.68 39.37
C ASP A 106 26.68 -3.48 38.73
N SER A 107 27.40 -2.46 38.33
CA SER A 107 26.89 -1.25 37.67
C SER A 107 27.50 -1.09 36.28
N ILE A 108 26.74 -0.53 35.37
CA ILE A 108 27.11 -0.17 34.01
C ILE A 108 27.04 1.35 33.92
N VAL A 109 28.22 1.97 33.77
CA VAL A 109 28.32 3.42 33.53
C VAL A 109 28.34 3.64 32.04
N VAL A 110 27.44 4.49 31.54
CA VAL A 110 27.32 4.80 30.10
C VAL A 110 27.39 6.29 29.87
N GLU A 111 28.04 6.66 28.77
CA GLU A 111 27.98 8.02 28.25
C GLU A 111 26.79 8.10 27.27
N LYS A 112 25.64 8.58 27.78
CA LYS A 112 24.44 8.74 26.96
C LYS A 112 24.70 9.78 25.87
N PHE A 113 24.41 9.43 24.62
CA PHE A 113 24.43 10.34 23.50
C PHE A 113 23.20 11.25 23.57
N ILE A 114 23.38 12.58 23.57
CA ILE A 114 22.30 13.58 23.54
C ILE A 114 22.30 14.27 22.18
N ASP A 115 23.48 14.75 21.72
CA ASP A 115 23.68 15.40 20.42
C ASP A 115 25.18 15.35 20.05
N GLU A 116 25.53 15.80 18.83
CA GLU A 116 26.93 15.89 18.40
C GLU A 116 27.77 16.75 19.37
N GLY A 117 28.60 16.08 20.18
CA GLY A 117 29.45 16.72 21.20
C GLY A 117 28.87 16.89 22.60
N LEU A 118 27.58 16.51 22.81
CA LEU A 118 26.94 16.51 24.11
C LEU A 118 26.69 15.09 24.58
N GLN A 119 27.18 14.78 25.78
CA GLN A 119 26.98 13.48 26.43
C GLN A 119 26.72 13.67 27.93
N GLU A 120 26.00 12.73 28.51
CA GLU A 120 25.65 12.69 29.93
C GLU A 120 26.05 11.33 30.49
N GLU A 121 26.76 11.33 31.62
CA GLU A 121 27.07 10.09 32.32
C GLU A 121 25.86 9.60 33.08
N GLN A 122 25.44 8.36 32.81
CA GLN A 122 24.34 7.70 33.51
C GLN A 122 24.79 6.32 33.99
N VAL A 123 24.32 5.93 35.18
CA VAL A 123 24.66 4.66 35.81
C VAL A 123 23.41 3.77 35.90
N TYR A 124 23.51 2.56 35.42
CA TYR A 124 22.46 1.54 35.47
C TYR A 124 22.94 0.32 36.25
N ALA A 125 22.04 -0.25 37.06
CA ALA A 125 22.32 -1.52 37.70
C ALA A 125 22.23 -2.66 36.65
N LYS A 126 23.04 -3.70 36.80
CA LYS A 126 23.09 -4.84 35.87
C LYS A 126 21.76 -5.59 35.75
N ASN A 127 20.93 -5.55 36.77
CA ASN A 127 19.58 -6.13 36.76
C ASN A 127 18.55 -5.32 35.95
N GLU A 128 18.81 -4.02 35.71
CA GLU A 128 17.96 -3.11 34.93
C GLU A 128 18.16 -3.25 33.43
N VAL A 129 19.28 -3.81 33.01
CA VAL A 129 19.60 -3.99 31.58
C VAL A 129 19.28 -5.40 31.08
N ALA A 130 19.34 -5.60 29.79
CA ALA A 130 19.12 -6.90 29.18
C ALA A 130 20.16 -7.92 29.69
N PRO A 131 19.76 -9.14 30.07
CA PRO A 131 20.66 -10.14 30.65
C PRO A 131 21.72 -10.64 29.64
N SER A 132 21.46 -10.53 28.37
CA SER A 132 22.39 -10.87 27.29
C SER A 132 22.34 -9.79 26.22
N ASN A 133 23.49 -9.48 25.59
CA ASN A 133 23.61 -8.46 24.56
C ASN A 133 22.98 -7.12 24.98
N PHE A 134 23.34 -6.62 26.18
CA PHE A 134 22.80 -5.37 26.70
C PHE A 134 23.22 -4.15 25.87
N ILE A 135 24.27 -4.27 25.05
CA ILE A 135 24.65 -3.29 24.02
C ILE A 135 24.31 -3.86 22.64
N GLU A 136 23.62 -3.07 21.85
CA GLU A 136 23.25 -3.40 20.46
C GLU A 136 23.64 -2.24 19.53
N LYS A 137 24.44 -2.51 18.49
CA LYS A 137 24.74 -1.52 17.45
C LYS A 137 23.71 -1.60 16.35
N LYS A 138 23.08 -0.47 16.01
CA LYS A 138 22.11 -0.37 14.89
C LYS A 138 22.61 0.61 13.85
N THR A 139 22.41 0.25 12.58
CA THR A 139 22.70 1.11 11.43
C THR A 139 21.40 1.49 10.76
N TYR A 140 21.13 2.77 10.65
CA TYR A 140 19.96 3.35 10.00
C TYR A 140 20.27 3.63 8.54
N TRP A 141 20.03 2.66 7.67
CA TRP A 141 20.41 2.70 6.25
C TRP A 141 19.86 3.90 5.49
N LEU A 142 18.62 4.27 5.76
CA LEU A 142 17.95 5.44 5.17
C LEU A 142 17.90 6.63 6.14
N GLY A 143 18.54 6.50 7.31
CA GLY A 143 18.49 7.51 8.37
C GLY A 143 17.23 7.40 9.22
N THR A 144 16.97 8.45 10.01
CA THR A 144 15.82 8.58 10.90
C THR A 144 14.98 9.81 10.56
N ASP A 145 13.71 9.79 10.89
CA ASP A 145 12.81 10.92 10.67
C ASP A 145 12.88 11.97 11.80
N THR A 146 11.98 12.95 11.78
CA THR A 146 11.85 14.02 12.78
C THR A 146 11.60 13.55 14.21
N PHE A 147 11.19 12.29 14.40
CA PHE A 147 10.95 11.69 15.71
C PHE A 147 12.01 10.64 16.08
N GLY A 148 13.09 10.55 15.28
CA GLY A 148 14.12 9.53 15.48
C GLY A 148 13.67 8.10 15.13
N ARG A 149 12.60 7.93 14.35
CA ARG A 149 12.12 6.62 13.88
C ARG A 149 12.88 6.16 12.64
N ASP A 150 13.11 4.86 12.50
CA ASP A 150 13.82 4.28 11.35
C ASP A 150 13.00 4.40 10.07
N ILE A 151 13.51 5.18 9.11
CA ILE A 151 12.83 5.42 7.82
C ILE A 151 12.68 4.14 7.02
N LEU A 152 13.69 3.26 7.01
CA LEU A 152 13.62 2.00 6.28
C LEU A 152 12.50 1.11 6.82
N SER A 153 12.42 0.94 8.14
CA SER A 153 11.36 0.13 8.77
C SER A 153 9.97 0.69 8.48
N ARG A 154 9.80 2.00 8.57
CA ARG A 154 8.53 2.68 8.23
C ARG A 154 8.17 2.55 6.75
N LEU A 155 9.16 2.62 5.86
CA LEU A 155 8.98 2.42 4.42
C LEU A 155 8.49 1.01 4.12
N LEU A 156 9.10 0.00 4.74
CA LEU A 156 8.75 -1.42 4.56
C LEU A 156 7.32 -1.71 5.08
N VAL A 157 6.96 -1.16 6.25
CA VAL A 157 5.58 -1.29 6.79
C VAL A 157 4.59 -0.50 5.91
N GLY A 158 4.98 0.65 5.39
CA GLY A 158 4.18 1.46 4.47
C GLY A 158 3.78 0.74 3.18
N VAL A 159 4.61 -0.19 2.68
CA VAL A 159 4.24 -1.07 1.54
C VAL A 159 2.93 -1.79 1.80
N ARG A 160 2.74 -2.34 3.01
CA ARG A 160 1.51 -3.07 3.40
C ARG A 160 0.29 -2.19 3.31
N VAL A 161 0.44 -0.96 3.78
CA VAL A 161 -0.63 0.04 3.77
C VAL A 161 -1.01 0.38 2.33
N SER A 162 -0.04 0.70 1.48
CA SER A 162 -0.29 1.04 0.07
C SER A 162 -0.91 -0.13 -0.70
N LEU A 163 -0.46 -1.37 -0.47
CA LEU A 163 -1.05 -2.56 -1.10
C LEU A 163 -2.46 -2.82 -0.59
N ALA A 164 -2.73 -2.64 0.73
CA ALA A 164 -4.06 -2.81 1.30
C ALA A 164 -5.05 -1.77 0.76
N VAL A 165 -4.62 -0.49 0.67
CA VAL A 165 -5.43 0.57 0.04
C VAL A 165 -5.81 0.20 -1.38
N GLY A 166 -4.82 -0.12 -2.21
CA GLY A 166 -5.05 -0.51 -3.60
C GLY A 166 -6.02 -1.68 -3.71
N LEU A 167 -5.77 -2.76 -2.96
CA LEU A 167 -6.58 -3.98 -3.02
C LEU A 167 -8.04 -3.74 -2.60
N ILE A 168 -8.27 -3.16 -1.42
CA ILE A 168 -9.61 -2.97 -0.87
C ILE A 168 -10.40 -1.99 -1.74
N THR A 169 -9.78 -0.88 -2.15
CA THR A 169 -10.40 0.11 -3.06
C THR A 169 -10.80 -0.53 -4.39
N VAL A 170 -9.91 -1.32 -4.99
CA VAL A 170 -10.20 -2.02 -6.26
C VAL A 170 -11.33 -3.02 -6.08
N LEU A 171 -11.35 -3.80 -5.01
CA LEU A 171 -12.46 -4.73 -4.73
C LEU A 171 -13.80 -4.00 -4.62
N ILE A 172 -13.88 -2.89 -3.90
CA ILE A 172 -15.10 -2.08 -3.78
C ILE A 172 -15.51 -1.53 -5.15
N SER A 173 -14.57 -0.90 -5.86
CA SER A 173 -14.85 -0.27 -7.16
C SER A 173 -15.26 -1.28 -8.23
N LEU A 174 -14.63 -2.45 -8.28
CA LEU A 174 -14.98 -3.53 -9.19
C LEU A 174 -16.37 -4.10 -8.88
N SER A 175 -16.66 -4.36 -7.60
CA SER A 175 -17.96 -4.92 -7.20
C SER A 175 -19.11 -4.02 -7.64
N ILE A 176 -19.04 -2.74 -7.33
CA ILE A 176 -20.07 -1.76 -7.70
C ILE A 176 -20.10 -1.55 -9.21
N GLY A 177 -18.93 -1.32 -9.81
CA GLY A 177 -18.80 -0.99 -11.23
C GLY A 177 -19.23 -2.11 -12.16
N ILE A 178 -18.92 -3.37 -11.84
CA ILE A 178 -19.34 -4.54 -12.62
C ILE A 178 -20.87 -4.68 -12.58
N ILE A 179 -21.48 -4.59 -11.39
CA ILE A 179 -22.92 -4.74 -11.23
C ILE A 179 -23.67 -3.65 -12.00
N LEU A 180 -23.35 -2.38 -11.72
CA LEU A 180 -24.04 -1.24 -12.33
C LEU A 180 -23.74 -1.13 -13.83
N GLY A 181 -22.51 -1.36 -14.25
CA GLY A 181 -22.11 -1.37 -15.66
C GLY A 181 -22.80 -2.49 -16.46
N ALA A 182 -22.89 -3.69 -15.88
CA ALA A 182 -23.59 -4.80 -16.51
C ALA A 182 -25.10 -4.53 -16.63
N TRP A 183 -25.74 -3.97 -15.61
CA TRP A 183 -27.15 -3.59 -15.67
C TRP A 183 -27.42 -2.51 -16.71
N ALA A 184 -26.64 -1.44 -16.71
CA ALA A 184 -26.77 -0.36 -17.69
C ALA A 184 -26.62 -0.89 -19.13
N GLY A 185 -25.56 -1.68 -19.39
CA GLY A 185 -25.28 -2.23 -20.71
C GLY A 185 -26.30 -3.26 -21.19
N TYR A 186 -26.79 -4.12 -20.30
CA TYR A 186 -27.70 -5.21 -20.68
C TYR A 186 -29.15 -4.73 -20.86
N TYR A 187 -29.71 -3.98 -19.90
CA TYR A 187 -31.10 -3.55 -19.97
C TYR A 187 -31.32 -2.33 -20.87
N GLY A 188 -30.33 -1.42 -20.94
CA GLY A 188 -30.45 -0.21 -21.75
C GLY A 188 -31.55 0.74 -21.28
N GLY A 189 -32.00 1.61 -22.19
CA GLY A 189 -33.15 2.49 -21.97
C GLY A 189 -33.12 3.31 -20.67
N LYS A 190 -34.19 3.29 -19.89
CA LYS A 190 -34.30 4.07 -18.64
C LYS A 190 -33.25 3.66 -17.60
N THR A 191 -32.91 2.37 -17.47
CA THR A 191 -31.90 1.86 -16.53
C THR A 191 -30.53 2.44 -16.88
N ASP A 192 -30.16 2.40 -18.13
CA ASP A 192 -28.94 2.97 -18.63
C ASP A 192 -28.86 4.48 -18.38
N ASN A 193 -29.91 5.21 -18.73
CA ASN A 193 -29.96 6.66 -18.57
C ASN A 193 -29.79 7.07 -17.09
N VAL A 194 -30.43 6.39 -16.15
CA VAL A 194 -30.29 6.68 -14.72
C VAL A 194 -28.87 6.39 -14.22
N ILE A 195 -28.32 5.23 -14.55
CA ILE A 195 -26.96 4.88 -14.12
C ILE A 195 -25.94 5.84 -14.74
N MET A 196 -26.08 6.18 -16.02
CA MET A 196 -25.21 7.13 -16.70
C MET A 196 -25.34 8.55 -16.13
N TRP A 197 -26.51 8.95 -15.67
CA TRP A 197 -26.69 10.22 -14.98
C TRP A 197 -25.86 10.26 -13.69
N PHE A 198 -25.93 9.23 -12.84
CA PHE A 198 -25.09 9.13 -11.63
C PHE A 198 -23.58 9.14 -11.96
N ILE A 199 -23.17 8.38 -12.99
CA ILE A 199 -21.79 8.36 -13.48
C ILE A 199 -21.34 9.76 -13.86
N ASN A 200 -22.16 10.51 -14.61
CA ASN A 200 -21.80 11.85 -15.06
C ASN A 200 -21.77 12.87 -13.92
N VAL A 201 -22.65 12.76 -12.92
CA VAL A 201 -22.62 13.60 -11.70
C VAL A 201 -21.31 13.40 -10.94
N ILE A 202 -20.93 12.15 -10.69
CA ILE A 202 -19.68 11.86 -9.97
C ILE A 202 -18.46 12.31 -10.78
N TRP A 203 -18.47 12.13 -12.10
CA TRP A 203 -17.36 12.49 -12.97
C TRP A 203 -17.20 13.99 -13.23
N SER A 204 -18.25 14.76 -12.99
CA SER A 204 -18.18 16.23 -13.07
C SER A 204 -17.37 16.86 -11.93
N MET A 205 -17.13 16.10 -10.86
CA MET A 205 -16.39 16.55 -9.69
C MET A 205 -14.91 16.09 -9.77
N PRO A 206 -13.93 16.94 -9.42
CA PRO A 206 -12.54 16.49 -9.30
C PRO A 206 -12.43 15.37 -8.27
N THR A 207 -11.93 14.20 -8.70
CA THR A 207 -11.91 12.98 -7.88
C THR A 207 -11.29 13.19 -6.51
N LEU A 208 -10.15 13.90 -6.42
CA LEU A 208 -9.48 14.16 -5.15
C LEU A 208 -10.37 14.95 -4.18
N LEU A 209 -11.09 15.97 -4.67
CA LEU A 209 -11.99 16.78 -3.85
C LEU A 209 -13.22 15.98 -3.39
N LEU A 210 -13.75 15.11 -4.26
CA LEU A 210 -14.87 14.25 -3.91
C LEU A 210 -14.49 13.25 -2.82
N VAL A 211 -13.33 12.56 -2.97
CA VAL A 211 -12.80 11.65 -1.96
C VAL A 211 -12.52 12.38 -0.65
N PHE A 212 -11.92 13.58 -0.72
CA PHE A 212 -11.67 14.42 0.45
C PHE A 212 -12.97 14.73 1.21
N GLY A 213 -14.02 15.17 0.49
CA GLY A 213 -15.33 15.46 1.09
C GLY A 213 -15.97 14.23 1.75
N ILE A 214 -15.95 13.08 1.06
CA ILE A 214 -16.47 11.81 1.63
C ILE A 214 -15.67 11.41 2.87
N THR A 215 -14.34 11.50 2.83
CA THR A 215 -13.48 11.13 3.97
C THR A 215 -13.73 12.04 5.17
N LEU A 216 -13.91 13.34 4.98
CA LEU A 216 -14.25 14.26 6.07
C LEU A 216 -15.61 13.94 6.69
N THR A 217 -16.59 13.54 5.89
CA THR A 217 -17.93 13.18 6.36
C THR A 217 -17.93 11.86 7.15
N LEU A 218 -17.17 10.87 6.69
CA LEU A 218 -17.04 9.56 7.36
C LEU A 218 -16.12 9.61 8.61
N GLY A 219 -15.34 10.68 8.77
CA GLY A 219 -14.30 10.81 9.78
C GLY A 219 -12.94 10.33 9.28
N LYS A 220 -11.87 10.74 10.02
CA LYS A 220 -10.48 10.37 9.69
C LYS A 220 -10.19 8.96 10.19
N GLY A 221 -9.81 8.06 9.31
CA GLY A 221 -9.45 6.69 9.70
C GLY A 221 -9.04 5.81 8.54
N PHE A 222 -8.49 4.65 8.86
CA PHE A 222 -7.96 3.71 7.90
C PHE A 222 -9.04 3.20 6.92
N TRP A 223 -10.17 2.73 7.44
CA TRP A 223 -11.26 2.17 6.64
C TRP A 223 -12.02 3.21 5.83
N GLN A 224 -12.18 4.41 6.36
CA GLN A 224 -12.91 5.51 5.75
C GLN A 224 -12.29 5.91 4.41
N ILE A 225 -10.97 5.91 4.32
CA ILE A 225 -10.24 6.21 3.09
C ILE A 225 -10.54 5.17 2.01
N PHE A 226 -10.50 3.89 2.35
CA PHE A 226 -10.74 2.82 1.38
C PHE A 226 -12.15 2.87 0.81
N ILE A 227 -13.13 3.13 1.70
CA ILE A 227 -14.52 3.29 1.31
C ILE A 227 -14.67 4.52 0.41
N ALA A 228 -14.14 5.67 0.82
CA ALA A 228 -14.25 6.91 0.05
C ALA A 228 -13.65 6.78 -1.36
N VAL A 229 -12.42 6.23 -1.46
CA VAL A 229 -11.76 6.03 -2.76
C VAL A 229 -12.51 4.98 -3.59
N GLY A 230 -12.92 3.87 -3.00
CA GLY A 230 -13.67 2.81 -3.68
C GLY A 230 -15.02 3.29 -4.23
N LEU A 231 -15.75 4.11 -3.45
CA LEU A 231 -17.00 4.73 -3.84
C LEU A 231 -16.90 5.80 -4.94
N THR A 232 -15.72 6.26 -5.26
CA THR A 232 -15.51 7.20 -6.38
C THR A 232 -14.97 6.50 -7.62
N MET A 233 -14.21 5.42 -7.48
CA MET A 233 -13.53 4.76 -8.60
C MET A 233 -14.40 3.74 -9.37
N TRP A 234 -15.58 3.36 -8.84
CA TRP A 234 -16.47 2.44 -9.53
C TRP A 234 -16.97 2.96 -10.89
N VAL A 235 -17.02 4.27 -11.04
CA VAL A 235 -17.51 4.97 -12.23
C VAL A 235 -16.74 4.58 -13.49
N SER A 236 -15.41 4.54 -13.40
CA SER A 236 -14.54 4.13 -14.51
C SER A 236 -14.76 2.67 -14.88
N VAL A 237 -14.92 1.80 -13.89
CA VAL A 237 -15.22 0.38 -14.08
C VAL A 237 -16.59 0.20 -14.75
N ALA A 238 -17.62 0.85 -14.21
CA ALA A 238 -18.99 0.74 -14.74
C ALA A 238 -19.07 1.15 -16.20
N ARG A 239 -18.35 2.22 -16.60
CA ARG A 239 -18.32 2.69 -17.99
C ARG A 239 -17.66 1.68 -18.92
N VAL A 240 -16.54 1.08 -18.52
CA VAL A 240 -15.86 0.04 -19.31
C VAL A 240 -16.74 -1.19 -19.43
N VAL A 241 -17.29 -1.68 -18.32
CA VAL A 241 -18.17 -2.87 -18.31
C VAL A 241 -19.42 -2.63 -19.16
N ARG A 242 -20.07 -1.48 -19.00
CA ARG A 242 -21.23 -1.10 -19.82
C ARG A 242 -20.93 -1.17 -21.31
N GLY A 243 -19.81 -0.57 -21.76
CA GLY A 243 -19.43 -0.58 -23.17
C GLY A 243 -19.21 -2.00 -23.71
N GLN A 244 -18.54 -2.86 -22.94
CA GLN A 244 -18.35 -4.26 -23.31
C GLN A 244 -19.66 -5.04 -23.34
N VAL A 245 -20.54 -4.84 -22.36
CA VAL A 245 -21.84 -5.55 -22.29
C VAL A 245 -22.75 -5.14 -23.44
N ILE A 246 -22.78 -3.86 -23.84
CA ILE A 246 -23.53 -3.41 -25.02
C ILE A 246 -23.07 -4.15 -26.27
N ALA A 247 -21.76 -4.25 -26.49
CA ALA A 247 -21.21 -4.95 -27.66
C ALA A 247 -21.52 -6.46 -27.62
N LEU A 248 -21.37 -7.09 -26.46
CA LEU A 248 -21.57 -8.54 -26.33
C LEU A 248 -23.03 -8.97 -26.43
N ARG A 249 -23.99 -8.17 -25.94
CA ARG A 249 -25.41 -8.53 -25.96
C ARG A 249 -25.98 -8.64 -27.37
N GLU A 250 -25.35 -7.97 -28.36
CA GLU A 250 -25.78 -8.01 -29.77
C GLU A 250 -25.25 -9.24 -30.52
N LEU A 251 -24.37 -10.05 -29.91
CA LEU A 251 -23.81 -11.24 -30.55
C LEU A 251 -24.85 -12.35 -30.69
N GLU A 252 -24.79 -13.09 -31.80
CA GLU A 252 -25.78 -14.12 -32.16
C GLU A 252 -26.01 -15.17 -31.08
N TYR A 253 -24.95 -15.64 -30.41
CA TYR A 253 -25.06 -16.65 -29.35
C TYR A 253 -25.80 -16.12 -28.10
N ILE A 254 -25.74 -14.82 -27.82
CA ILE A 254 -26.51 -14.19 -26.73
C ILE A 254 -27.97 -14.05 -27.16
N GLN A 255 -28.22 -13.64 -28.40
CA GLN A 255 -29.60 -13.56 -28.94
C GLN A 255 -30.23 -14.94 -28.97
N ALA A 256 -29.53 -16.00 -29.38
CA ALA A 256 -29.99 -17.36 -29.34
C ALA A 256 -30.33 -17.83 -27.90
N ALA A 257 -29.46 -17.53 -26.92
CA ALA A 257 -29.71 -17.83 -25.52
C ALA A 257 -31.00 -17.15 -25.00
N LYS A 258 -31.26 -15.91 -25.43
CA LYS A 258 -32.48 -15.17 -25.13
C LYS A 258 -33.71 -15.78 -25.77
N ALA A 259 -33.62 -16.17 -27.05
CA ALA A 259 -34.67 -16.83 -27.79
C ALA A 259 -35.04 -18.21 -27.20
N LEU A 260 -34.09 -18.93 -26.63
CA LEU A 260 -34.26 -20.18 -25.88
C LEU A 260 -34.87 -19.98 -24.49
N GLY A 261 -35.25 -18.73 -24.10
CA GLY A 261 -35.90 -18.43 -22.85
C GLY A 261 -35.00 -18.43 -21.60
N LEU A 262 -33.68 -18.33 -21.75
CA LEU A 262 -32.80 -18.23 -20.60
C LEU A 262 -33.07 -16.94 -19.82
N LYS A 263 -33.06 -17.03 -18.48
CA LYS A 263 -33.25 -15.86 -17.60
C LYS A 263 -32.11 -14.85 -17.79
N ASN A 264 -32.45 -13.57 -17.82
CA ASN A 264 -31.48 -12.47 -18.01
C ASN A 264 -30.29 -12.55 -17.07
N PHE A 265 -30.49 -12.83 -15.78
CA PHE A 265 -29.42 -13.01 -14.80
C PHE A 265 -28.44 -14.11 -15.22
N ARG A 266 -28.96 -15.25 -15.73
CA ARG A 266 -28.12 -16.35 -16.21
C ARG A 266 -27.30 -15.95 -17.44
N ILE A 267 -27.91 -15.18 -18.36
CA ILE A 267 -27.21 -14.66 -19.54
C ILE A 267 -26.09 -13.72 -19.12
N ILE A 268 -26.36 -12.76 -18.24
CA ILE A 268 -25.35 -11.82 -17.74
C ILE A 268 -24.19 -12.57 -17.08
N VAL A 269 -24.47 -13.39 -16.07
CA VAL A 269 -23.43 -13.99 -15.22
C VAL A 269 -22.63 -15.09 -15.96
N ARG A 270 -23.30 -15.91 -16.78
CA ARG A 270 -22.67 -17.10 -17.38
C ARG A 270 -22.16 -16.89 -18.80
N HIS A 271 -22.71 -15.92 -19.53
CA HIS A 271 -22.36 -15.72 -20.94
C HIS A 271 -21.70 -14.37 -21.20
N ILE A 272 -22.06 -13.30 -20.49
CA ILE A 272 -21.52 -11.95 -20.74
C ILE A 272 -20.33 -11.67 -19.83
N LEU A 273 -20.49 -11.74 -18.51
CA LEU A 273 -19.43 -11.35 -17.55
C LEU A 273 -18.09 -12.09 -17.75
N PRO A 274 -18.04 -13.40 -18.03
CA PRO A 274 -16.75 -14.06 -18.31
C PRO A 274 -15.97 -13.44 -19.46
N ASN A 275 -16.66 -12.91 -20.47
CA ASN A 275 -16.04 -12.25 -21.62
C ASN A 275 -15.61 -10.80 -21.35
N VAL A 276 -16.13 -10.19 -20.27
CA VAL A 276 -15.76 -8.84 -19.84
C VAL A 276 -14.56 -8.85 -18.87
N LEU A 277 -14.17 -10.01 -18.34
CA LEU A 277 -13.09 -10.12 -17.37
C LEU A 277 -11.75 -9.55 -17.85
N GLY A 278 -11.42 -9.72 -19.15
CA GLY A 278 -10.19 -9.17 -19.72
C GLY A 278 -10.07 -7.65 -19.50
N PRO A 279 -10.96 -6.84 -20.05
CA PRO A 279 -11.02 -5.39 -19.81
C PRO A 279 -11.12 -5.01 -18.32
N VAL A 280 -11.82 -5.80 -17.52
CA VAL A 280 -11.96 -5.57 -16.07
C VAL A 280 -10.63 -5.71 -15.34
N ILE A 281 -9.84 -6.72 -15.66
CA ILE A 281 -8.50 -6.91 -15.06
C ILE A 281 -7.57 -5.75 -15.43
N VAL A 282 -7.63 -5.26 -16.67
CA VAL A 282 -6.83 -4.12 -17.11
C VAL A 282 -7.18 -2.86 -16.31
N ILE A 283 -8.48 -2.54 -16.18
CA ILE A 283 -8.90 -1.36 -15.42
C ILE A 283 -8.64 -1.52 -13.92
N ALA A 284 -8.68 -2.75 -13.38
CA ALA A 284 -8.31 -3.04 -12.00
C ALA A 284 -6.86 -2.64 -11.70
N ALA A 285 -5.92 -2.97 -12.59
CA ALA A 285 -4.52 -2.59 -12.44
C ALA A 285 -4.32 -1.06 -12.49
N ALA A 286 -5.00 -0.37 -13.40
CA ALA A 286 -4.97 1.10 -13.47
C ALA A 286 -5.60 1.75 -12.22
N ASN A 287 -6.73 1.23 -11.74
CA ASN A 287 -7.37 1.70 -10.51
C ASN A 287 -6.50 1.47 -9.29
N PHE A 288 -5.75 0.37 -9.24
CA PHE A 288 -4.82 0.10 -8.14
C PHE A 288 -3.73 1.18 -8.07
N ALA A 289 -3.10 1.51 -9.21
CA ALA A 289 -2.13 2.59 -9.29
C ALA A 289 -2.72 3.93 -8.87
N SER A 290 -3.93 4.26 -9.34
CA SER A 290 -4.63 5.50 -9.00
C SER A 290 -5.00 5.58 -7.52
N ALA A 291 -5.42 4.46 -6.91
CA ALA A 291 -5.76 4.40 -5.49
C ALA A 291 -4.57 4.73 -4.59
N ILE A 292 -3.37 4.24 -4.93
CA ILE A 292 -2.12 4.57 -4.20
C ILE A 292 -1.83 6.07 -4.27
N ILE A 293 -1.98 6.68 -5.46
CA ILE A 293 -1.73 8.13 -5.64
C ILE A 293 -2.75 8.96 -4.84
N ILE A 294 -4.03 8.59 -4.90
CA ILE A 294 -5.10 9.30 -4.18
C ILE A 294 -4.89 9.19 -2.67
N GLU A 295 -4.58 8.00 -2.15
CA GLU A 295 -4.26 7.80 -0.73
C GLU A 295 -3.07 8.67 -0.31
N ALA A 296 -1.98 8.62 -1.07
CA ALA A 296 -0.78 9.39 -0.77
C ALA A 296 -1.08 10.90 -0.77
N GLY A 297 -1.88 11.39 -1.71
CA GLY A 297 -2.34 12.78 -1.76
C GLY A 297 -3.19 13.16 -0.56
N LEU A 298 -4.17 12.32 -0.17
CA LEU A 298 -5.01 12.56 1.01
C LEU A 298 -4.20 12.54 2.31
N SER A 299 -3.27 11.60 2.45
CA SER A 299 -2.38 11.49 3.61
C SER A 299 -1.44 12.71 3.69
N PHE A 300 -0.91 13.18 2.56
CA PHE A 300 -0.13 14.41 2.47
C PHE A 300 -0.96 15.64 2.91
N LEU A 301 -2.21 15.74 2.47
CA LEU A 301 -3.14 16.81 2.89
C LEU A 301 -3.63 16.67 4.34
N GLY A 302 -3.29 15.58 5.03
CA GLY A 302 -3.64 15.36 6.45
C GLY A 302 -5.03 14.83 6.70
N VAL A 303 -5.73 14.38 5.66
CA VAL A 303 -7.07 13.75 5.74
C VAL A 303 -6.97 12.24 5.53
N GLY A 304 -5.80 11.75 5.12
CA GLY A 304 -5.51 10.35 4.88
C GLY A 304 -5.28 9.54 6.15
N ILE A 305 -4.37 8.59 6.07
CA ILE A 305 -3.98 7.71 7.17
C ILE A 305 -3.33 8.54 8.28
N GLN A 306 -3.75 8.27 9.51
CA GLN A 306 -3.29 9.01 10.69
C GLN A 306 -2.16 8.27 11.42
N PRO A 307 -1.25 9.01 12.10
CA PRO A 307 -0.29 8.39 13.00
C PRO A 307 -1.00 7.49 14.04
N PRO A 308 -0.36 6.42 14.53
CA PRO A 308 1.03 6.01 14.29
C PRO A 308 1.26 5.19 13.02
N THR A 309 0.19 4.81 12.28
CA THR A 309 0.31 3.93 11.10
C THR A 309 1.11 4.62 9.99
N PRO A 310 2.23 4.03 9.54
CA PRO A 310 3.02 4.63 8.48
C PRO A 310 2.33 4.44 7.13
N SER A 311 2.09 5.53 6.41
CA SER A 311 1.85 5.51 4.97
C SER A 311 2.91 6.36 4.27
N TRP A 312 3.19 6.05 3.01
CA TRP A 312 4.18 6.82 2.27
C TRP A 312 3.77 8.28 2.07
N GLY A 313 2.45 8.56 1.92
CA GLY A 313 1.92 9.91 1.86
C GLY A 313 2.09 10.67 3.18
N LEU A 314 1.86 10.01 4.33
CA LEU A 314 2.11 10.59 5.64
C LEU A 314 3.60 10.84 5.88
N MET A 315 4.48 9.91 5.49
CA MET A 315 5.93 10.11 5.57
C MET A 315 6.40 11.30 4.74
N LEU A 316 5.83 11.49 3.54
CA LEU A 316 6.07 12.70 2.74
C LEU A 316 5.63 13.97 3.48
N LYS A 317 4.43 13.98 4.06
CA LYS A 317 3.91 15.11 4.83
C LYS A 317 4.77 15.46 6.02
N GLU A 318 5.20 14.46 6.80
CA GLU A 318 6.03 14.67 8.00
C GLU A 318 7.42 15.22 7.66
N ASN A 319 7.94 14.92 6.45
CA ASN A 319 9.32 15.21 6.07
C ASN A 319 9.49 16.17 4.88
N TYR A 320 8.42 16.75 4.30
CA TYR A 320 8.55 17.58 3.08
C TYR A 320 9.43 18.82 3.26
N ASN A 321 9.46 19.40 4.46
CA ASN A 321 10.29 20.58 4.77
C ASN A 321 11.79 20.28 4.64
N PHE A 322 12.20 19.01 4.77
CA PHE A 322 13.60 18.61 4.66
C PHE A 322 14.13 18.61 3.21
N ILE A 323 13.25 18.74 2.22
CA ILE A 323 13.68 18.94 0.82
C ILE A 323 14.56 20.18 0.70
N ILE A 324 14.24 21.25 1.46
CA ILE A 324 14.94 22.54 1.44
C ILE A 324 16.14 22.56 2.40
N THR A 325 16.15 21.73 3.45
CA THR A 325 17.10 21.77 4.57
C THR A 325 18.20 20.72 4.48
N HIS A 326 18.90 20.57 3.34
CA HIS A 326 20.06 19.66 3.16
C HIS A 326 19.84 18.16 3.49
N ARG A 327 18.60 17.72 3.68
CA ARG A 327 18.26 16.32 3.96
C ARG A 327 17.12 15.80 3.05
N PRO A 328 17.22 15.95 1.73
CA PRO A 328 16.12 15.65 0.81
C PRO A 328 15.74 14.16 0.80
N ALA A 329 16.65 13.27 1.20
CA ALA A 329 16.41 11.83 1.25
C ALA A 329 15.16 11.47 2.09
N LEU A 330 14.87 12.22 3.16
CA LEU A 330 13.74 11.97 4.06
C LEU A 330 12.38 12.03 3.35
N ALA A 331 12.23 12.94 2.39
CA ALA A 331 11.01 13.09 1.61
C ALA A 331 11.08 12.34 0.27
N LEU A 332 12.27 12.27 -0.37
CA LEU A 332 12.41 11.63 -1.68
C LEU A 332 12.19 10.11 -1.60
N VAL A 333 12.65 9.45 -0.53
CA VAL A 333 12.55 7.99 -0.40
C VAL A 333 11.09 7.49 -0.47
N PRO A 334 10.13 8.00 0.32
CA PRO A 334 8.74 7.56 0.18
C PRO A 334 8.13 7.96 -1.17
N GLY A 335 8.50 9.11 -1.74
CA GLY A 335 8.06 9.54 -3.08
C GLY A 335 8.52 8.59 -4.18
N ILE A 336 9.77 8.15 -4.16
CA ILE A 336 10.32 7.16 -5.10
C ILE A 336 9.61 5.81 -4.92
N ALA A 337 9.31 5.39 -3.69
CA ALA A 337 8.57 4.16 -3.43
C ALA A 337 7.16 4.18 -4.05
N ILE A 338 6.43 5.29 -3.90
CA ILE A 338 5.13 5.51 -4.57
C ILE A 338 5.31 5.41 -6.09
N MET A 339 6.28 6.14 -6.64
CA MET A 339 6.54 6.16 -8.08
C MET A 339 6.81 4.77 -8.64
N ILE A 340 7.68 3.99 -7.99
CA ILE A 340 8.04 2.64 -8.42
C ILE A 340 6.82 1.71 -8.42
N LEU A 341 6.02 1.74 -7.35
CA LEU A 341 4.87 0.85 -7.22
C LEU A 341 3.76 1.23 -8.22
N VAL A 342 3.49 2.52 -8.39
CA VAL A 342 2.53 3.03 -9.38
C VAL A 342 2.97 2.68 -10.80
N LEU A 343 4.25 2.88 -11.12
CA LEU A 343 4.81 2.49 -12.41
C LEU A 343 4.66 0.98 -12.64
N ALA A 344 4.92 0.15 -11.64
CA ALA A 344 4.80 -1.30 -11.74
C ALA A 344 3.37 -1.74 -12.09
N PHE A 345 2.34 -1.17 -11.43
CA PHE A 345 0.94 -1.45 -11.73
C PHE A 345 0.52 -0.94 -13.12
N ASN A 346 1.01 0.23 -13.55
CA ASN A 346 0.74 0.75 -14.89
C ASN A 346 1.39 -0.11 -15.98
N LEU A 347 2.66 -0.53 -15.80
CA LEU A 347 3.34 -1.44 -16.73
C LEU A 347 2.63 -2.80 -16.84
N LEU A 348 2.21 -3.34 -15.69
CA LEU A 348 1.43 -4.58 -15.68
C LEU A 348 0.07 -4.39 -16.38
N GLY A 349 -0.65 -3.31 -16.08
CA GLY A 349 -1.94 -3.00 -16.69
C GLY A 349 -1.87 -2.87 -18.22
N ASN A 350 -0.87 -2.15 -18.72
CA ASN A 350 -0.63 -2.01 -20.15
C ASN A 350 -0.29 -3.36 -20.81
N GLY A 351 0.61 -4.14 -20.20
CA GLY A 351 0.94 -5.45 -20.72
C GLY A 351 -0.21 -6.46 -20.67
N LEU A 352 -1.08 -6.38 -19.66
CA LEU A 352 -2.32 -7.17 -19.60
C LEU A 352 -3.29 -6.77 -20.73
N ARG A 353 -3.40 -5.48 -21.03
CA ARG A 353 -4.19 -4.97 -22.14
C ARG A 353 -3.71 -5.57 -23.46
N ASP A 354 -2.40 -5.48 -23.75
CA ASP A 354 -1.79 -6.02 -24.96
C ASP A 354 -1.95 -7.55 -25.06
N ALA A 355 -1.82 -8.24 -23.94
CA ALA A 355 -1.92 -9.70 -23.88
C ALA A 355 -3.34 -10.22 -24.07
N LEU A 356 -4.35 -9.47 -23.62
CA LEU A 356 -5.77 -9.83 -23.67
C LEU A 356 -6.46 -9.31 -24.95
N ASP A 357 -5.84 -8.39 -25.70
CA ASP A 357 -6.37 -7.94 -26.98
C ASP A 357 -6.20 -9.05 -28.04
N VAL A 358 -7.36 -9.56 -28.52
CA VAL A 358 -7.43 -10.68 -29.47
C VAL A 358 -7.22 -10.22 -30.92
N ARG A 359 -7.14 -8.90 -31.16
CA ARG A 359 -7.07 -8.33 -32.51
C ARG A 359 -5.65 -8.18 -33.07
N GLY A 360 -4.65 -8.78 -32.42
CA GLY A 360 -3.25 -8.80 -32.86
C GLY A 360 -2.77 -10.20 -33.26
#